data_7a381d548d559f553e46a55a5e85e15e
#
_entry.id   7a381d548d559f553e46a55a5e85e15e
#
_cell.length_a   1.000
_cell.length_b   1.000
_cell.length_c   1.000
_cell.angle_alpha   90.00
_cell.angle_beta   90.00
_cell.angle_gamma   90.00
#
_symmetry.space_group_name_H-M   'P 1'
#
loop_
_entity.id
_entity.type
_entity.pdbx_description
1 polymer ?
#
loop_
_entity_poly.entity_id
_entity_poly.type
_entity_poly.pdbx_seq_one_letter_code
_entity_poly.pdbx_strand_id
1 'polypeptide(L)'
;MKAALGVLLLLAGCAATPEACPTGAGQATIAEAYFGRNVKGRAPVTDAEWVHFMQEIVTPAFPDGLTVLDGNGQWRNAAGRISREDSKVLVLVLPGQDQAAASARLAPVTAAWKTRFAQESVLTVFRAGCAGF
;
A
#
# COMPACT_ATOMS: atom_id res chain seq x y z
N MET A 1 38.89 38.61 -33.54
CA MET A 1 38.77 37.56 -32.53
C MET A 1 37.57 37.92 -31.63
N LYS A 2 36.44 37.16 -31.72
CA LYS A 2 35.23 37.40 -30.92
C LYS A 2 35.15 36.26 -29.91
N ALA A 3 35.33 36.57 -28.61
CA ALA A 3 35.18 35.64 -27.54
C ALA A 3 33.67 35.50 -27.21
N ALA A 4 33.10 34.31 -27.37
CA ALA A 4 31.74 33.99 -26.94
C ALA A 4 31.77 33.57 -25.47
N LEU A 5 31.15 34.40 -24.62
CA LEU A 5 31.00 34.12 -23.19
C LEU A 5 29.78 33.19 -23.01
N GLY A 6 30.02 31.92 -22.76
CA GLY A 6 28.96 30.95 -22.46
C GLY A 6 28.42 31.13 -21.04
N VAL A 7 27.14 31.47 -20.90
CA VAL A 7 26.45 31.53 -19.61
C VAL A 7 26.01 30.12 -19.22
N LEU A 8 26.63 29.55 -18.18
CA LEU A 8 26.24 28.28 -17.58
C LEU A 8 25.08 28.53 -16.63
N LEU A 9 23.84 28.17 -17.03
CA LEU A 9 22.68 28.20 -16.16
C LEU A 9 22.76 26.98 -15.19
N LEU A 10 23.04 27.24 -13.92
CA LEU A 10 22.90 26.26 -12.84
C LEU A 10 21.41 26.14 -12.48
N LEU A 11 20.78 25.05 -12.89
CA LEU A 11 19.44 24.66 -12.41
C LEU A 11 19.59 24.14 -10.97
N ALA A 12 19.34 24.99 -9.98
CA ALA A 12 19.19 24.60 -8.59
C ALA A 12 17.85 23.84 -8.45
N GLY A 13 17.91 22.50 -8.51
CA GLY A 13 16.76 21.66 -8.19
C GLY A 13 16.40 21.83 -6.71
N CYS A 14 15.19 22.30 -6.41
CA CYS A 14 14.64 22.28 -5.06
C CYS A 14 14.43 20.82 -4.63
N ALA A 15 15.39 20.22 -3.92
CA ALA A 15 15.17 19.01 -3.18
C ALA A 15 14.27 19.37 -2.00
N ALA A 16 13.01 18.91 -2.01
CA ALA A 16 12.13 19.02 -0.86
C ALA A 16 12.75 18.21 0.30
N THR A 17 13.16 18.90 1.36
CA THR A 17 13.61 18.25 2.59
C THR A 17 12.42 17.54 3.22
N PRO A 18 12.57 16.26 3.68
CA PRO A 18 11.49 15.59 4.42
C PRO A 18 11.12 16.45 5.64
N GLU A 19 9.81 16.64 5.81
CA GLU A 19 9.29 17.39 6.97
C GLU A 19 9.68 16.69 8.26
N ALA A 20 10.17 17.44 9.26
CA ALA A 20 10.60 16.87 10.53
C ALA A 20 9.39 16.35 11.31
N CYS A 21 9.52 15.17 11.91
CA CYS A 21 8.45 14.62 12.73
C CYS A 21 8.29 15.37 14.05
N PRO A 22 7.07 15.45 14.61
CA PRO A 22 6.83 15.98 15.96
C PRO A 22 7.65 15.23 17.02
N THR A 23 7.89 15.90 18.17
CA THR A 23 8.58 15.29 19.32
C THR A 23 7.88 13.99 19.75
N GLY A 24 8.63 12.90 19.87
CA GLY A 24 8.11 11.58 20.23
C GLY A 24 7.62 10.74 19.04
N ALA A 25 7.66 11.29 17.84
CA ALA A 25 7.36 10.53 16.62
C ALA A 25 8.61 10.41 15.71
N GLY A 26 8.65 9.34 14.93
CA GLY A 26 9.68 9.09 13.93
C GLY A 26 9.10 8.95 12.52
N GLN A 27 9.98 9.00 11.52
CA GLN A 27 9.61 8.75 10.14
C GLN A 27 9.04 7.34 9.96
N ALA A 28 7.97 7.21 9.21
CA ALA A 28 7.31 5.95 8.93
C ALA A 28 6.71 5.96 7.51
N THR A 29 6.51 4.77 6.94
CA THR A 29 5.61 4.59 5.79
C THR A 29 4.29 4.03 6.29
N ILE A 30 3.19 4.68 5.88
CA ILE A 30 1.85 4.14 6.03
C ILE A 30 1.51 3.42 4.72
N ALA A 31 1.25 2.11 4.82
CA ALA A 31 0.85 1.29 3.69
C ALA A 31 -0.57 0.77 3.90
N GLU A 32 -1.38 0.84 2.86
CA GLU A 32 -2.72 0.29 2.83
C GLU A 32 -2.83 -0.73 1.69
N ALA A 33 -3.49 -1.86 1.94
CA ALA A 33 -3.80 -2.84 0.93
C ALA A 33 -5.28 -3.22 0.99
N TYR A 34 -5.95 -3.16 -0.16
CA TYR A 34 -7.39 -3.38 -0.30
C TYR A 34 -7.63 -4.72 -0.96
N PHE A 35 -8.06 -5.69 -0.16
CA PHE A 35 -8.31 -7.07 -0.57
C PHE A 35 -9.79 -7.24 -0.90
N GLY A 36 -10.14 -7.15 -2.18
CA GLY A 36 -11.50 -7.40 -2.65
C GLY A 36 -11.91 -8.84 -2.40
N ARG A 37 -13.19 -9.05 -2.05
CA ARG A 37 -13.72 -10.36 -1.66
C ARG A 37 -14.48 -11.08 -2.76
N ASN A 38 -14.85 -10.39 -3.84
CA ASN A 38 -15.58 -11.03 -4.94
C ASN A 38 -14.67 -12.01 -5.69
N VAL A 39 -15.16 -13.23 -5.89
CA VAL A 39 -14.46 -14.28 -6.63
C VAL A 39 -15.31 -14.74 -7.80
N LYS A 40 -14.72 -14.77 -9.01
CA LYS A 40 -15.44 -15.22 -10.20
C LYS A 40 -15.89 -16.68 -10.05
N GLY A 41 -17.18 -16.94 -10.24
CA GLY A 41 -17.72 -18.31 -10.27
C GLY A 41 -17.97 -18.95 -8.91
N ARG A 42 -17.79 -18.23 -7.79
CA ARG A 42 -18.15 -18.72 -6.45
C ARG A 42 -18.60 -17.59 -5.52
N ALA A 43 -19.03 -17.96 -4.31
CA ALA A 43 -19.32 -17.00 -3.27
C ALA A 43 -18.07 -16.17 -2.90
N PRO A 44 -18.26 -14.94 -2.40
CA PRO A 44 -17.17 -14.10 -1.93
C PRO A 44 -16.30 -14.79 -0.89
N VAL A 45 -15.05 -14.35 -0.75
CA VAL A 45 -14.16 -14.80 0.32
C VAL A 45 -14.83 -14.59 1.68
N THR A 46 -14.92 -15.63 2.46
CA THR A 46 -15.57 -15.63 3.79
C THR A 46 -14.64 -15.03 4.86
N ASP A 47 -15.21 -14.65 6.00
CA ASP A 47 -14.39 -14.20 7.13
C ASP A 47 -13.49 -15.33 7.69
N ALA A 48 -13.90 -16.59 7.62
CA ALA A 48 -13.06 -17.72 8.00
C ALA A 48 -11.84 -17.85 7.08
N GLU A 49 -12.02 -17.72 5.76
CA GLU A 49 -10.91 -17.73 4.79
C GLU A 49 -9.98 -16.55 5.01
N TRP A 50 -10.52 -15.38 5.34
CA TRP A 50 -9.72 -14.20 5.69
C TRP A 50 -8.88 -14.46 6.96
N VAL A 51 -9.48 -14.99 8.02
CA VAL A 51 -8.77 -15.32 9.28
C VAL A 51 -7.63 -16.30 9.01
N HIS A 52 -7.86 -17.35 8.20
CA HIS A 52 -6.81 -18.27 7.78
C HIS A 52 -5.68 -17.56 7.02
N PHE A 53 -6.02 -16.70 6.08
CA PHE A 53 -5.03 -15.93 5.33
C PHE A 53 -4.21 -15.01 6.24
N MET A 54 -4.87 -14.36 7.19
CA MET A 54 -4.20 -13.53 8.20
C MET A 54 -3.17 -14.35 8.99
N GLN A 55 -3.58 -15.52 9.52
CA GLN A 55 -2.74 -16.36 10.37
C GLN A 55 -1.51 -16.92 9.62
N GLU A 56 -1.71 -17.33 8.38
CA GLU A 56 -0.66 -18.03 7.62
C GLU A 56 0.29 -17.08 6.88
N ILE A 57 -0.20 -15.93 6.44
CA ILE A 57 0.52 -15.05 5.52
C ILE A 57 0.77 -13.66 6.11
N VAL A 58 -0.29 -12.98 6.57
CA VAL A 58 -0.18 -11.56 6.90
C VAL A 58 0.52 -11.36 8.24
N THR A 59 0.08 -12.06 9.28
CA THR A 59 0.66 -11.96 10.63
C THR A 59 2.15 -12.31 10.68
N PRO A 60 2.62 -13.40 10.02
CA PRO A 60 4.06 -13.67 9.96
C PRO A 60 4.86 -12.59 9.21
N ALA A 61 4.26 -11.95 8.19
CA ALA A 61 4.91 -10.88 7.44
C ALA A 61 5.00 -9.56 8.24
N PHE A 62 4.02 -9.30 9.13
CA PHE A 62 3.89 -8.06 9.91
C PHE A 62 3.62 -8.33 11.39
N PRO A 63 4.55 -8.99 12.11
CA PRO A 63 4.33 -9.42 13.50
C PRO A 63 4.28 -8.24 14.48
N ASP A 64 4.83 -7.08 14.12
CA ASP A 64 4.93 -5.92 15.01
C ASP A 64 3.63 -5.12 15.13
N GLY A 65 2.69 -5.35 14.23
CA GLY A 65 1.37 -4.71 14.29
C GLY A 65 0.76 -4.43 12.93
N LEU A 66 -0.55 -4.49 12.93
CA LEU A 66 -1.40 -4.20 11.78
C LEU A 66 -2.81 -3.87 12.24
N THR A 67 -3.57 -3.20 11.38
CA THR A 67 -5.01 -2.96 11.59
C THR A 67 -5.77 -3.47 10.38
N VAL A 68 -6.90 -4.13 10.62
CA VAL A 68 -7.81 -4.56 9.56
C VAL A 68 -9.12 -3.81 9.69
N LEU A 69 -9.60 -3.24 8.59
CA LEU A 69 -10.89 -2.58 8.49
C LEU A 69 -11.75 -3.31 7.45
N ASP A 70 -13.07 -3.29 7.65
CA ASP A 70 -14.02 -3.68 6.63
C ASP A 70 -14.33 -2.48 5.73
N GLY A 71 -14.28 -2.70 4.42
CA GLY A 71 -14.57 -1.68 3.43
C GLY A 71 -15.65 -2.12 2.45
N ASN A 72 -16.42 -1.15 1.96
CA ASN A 72 -17.40 -1.35 0.89
C ASN A 72 -16.99 -0.46 -0.27
N GLY A 73 -16.55 -1.07 -1.35
CA GLY A 73 -16.07 -0.40 -2.54
C GLY A 73 -17.02 -0.48 -3.72
N GLN A 74 -16.79 0.38 -4.68
CA GLN A 74 -17.40 0.25 -6.00
C GLN A 74 -16.42 0.75 -7.07
N TRP A 75 -16.45 0.11 -8.21
CA TRP A 75 -15.62 0.47 -9.34
C TRP A 75 -16.35 0.23 -10.67
N ARG A 76 -15.94 0.94 -11.71
CA ARG A 76 -16.49 0.75 -13.05
C ARG A 76 -15.71 -0.36 -13.75
N ASN A 77 -16.39 -1.46 -14.09
CA ASN A 77 -15.79 -2.56 -14.83
C ASN A 77 -15.60 -2.22 -16.33
N ALA A 78 -14.91 -3.11 -17.06
CA ALA A 78 -14.63 -2.93 -18.49
C ALA A 78 -15.90 -2.79 -19.36
N ALA A 79 -17.05 -3.30 -18.91
CA ALA A 79 -18.33 -3.14 -19.59
C ALA A 79 -19.06 -1.82 -19.22
N GLY A 80 -18.42 -0.90 -18.51
CA GLY A 80 -18.98 0.39 -18.10
C GLY A 80 -19.96 0.30 -16.92
N ARG A 81 -20.19 -0.87 -16.34
CA ARG A 81 -21.12 -1.07 -15.21
C ARG A 81 -20.42 -0.87 -13.88
N ILE A 82 -21.16 -0.33 -12.90
CA ILE A 82 -20.68 -0.24 -11.52
C ILE A 82 -20.75 -1.64 -10.89
N SER A 83 -19.59 -2.13 -10.47
CA SER A 83 -19.43 -3.31 -9.62
C SER A 83 -19.30 -2.87 -8.17
N ARG A 84 -19.98 -3.54 -7.25
CA ARG A 84 -19.82 -3.33 -5.81
C ARG A 84 -19.09 -4.53 -5.21
N GLU A 85 -18.23 -4.23 -4.26
CA GLU A 85 -17.37 -5.24 -3.67
C GLU A 85 -17.06 -4.90 -2.21
N ASP A 86 -17.30 -5.86 -1.33
CA ASP A 86 -16.78 -5.79 0.02
C ASP A 86 -15.28 -6.09 0.01
N SER A 87 -14.54 -5.45 0.89
CA SER A 87 -13.09 -5.63 1.00
C SER A 87 -12.62 -5.69 2.45
N LYS A 88 -11.48 -6.32 2.65
CA LYS A 88 -10.68 -6.16 3.86
C LYS A 88 -9.57 -5.15 3.54
N VAL A 89 -9.41 -4.15 4.39
CA VAL A 89 -8.38 -3.13 4.25
C VAL A 89 -7.32 -3.36 5.32
N LEU A 90 -6.12 -3.73 4.91
CA LEU A 90 -4.97 -3.85 5.79
C LEU A 90 -4.29 -2.50 5.88
N VAL A 91 -4.14 -1.97 7.08
CA VAL A 91 -3.39 -0.74 7.36
C VAL A 91 -2.14 -1.11 8.16
N LEU A 92 -1.00 -0.70 7.63
CA LEU A 92 0.32 -0.93 8.20
C LEU A 92 0.98 0.41 8.48
N VAL A 93 1.55 0.56 9.67
CA VAL A 93 2.47 1.65 9.99
C VAL A 93 3.84 1.03 10.16
N LEU A 94 4.79 1.43 9.32
CA LEU A 94 6.12 0.83 9.19
C LEU A 94 7.20 1.84 9.57
N PRO A 95 7.54 1.96 10.88
CA PRO A 95 8.54 2.92 11.34
C PRO A 95 9.92 2.62 10.73
N GLY A 96 10.62 3.68 10.34
CA GLY A 96 11.97 3.60 9.78
C GLY A 96 12.08 2.97 8.38
N GLN A 97 10.96 2.64 7.74
CA GLN A 97 10.93 2.10 6.39
C GLN A 97 10.51 3.18 5.39
N ASP A 98 11.18 3.23 4.26
CA ASP A 98 10.73 4.01 3.11
C ASP A 98 9.64 3.27 2.29
N GLN A 99 9.06 3.94 1.31
CA GLN A 99 7.98 3.36 0.49
C GLN A 99 8.46 2.15 -0.34
N ALA A 100 9.72 2.14 -0.78
CA ALA A 100 10.25 1.04 -1.56
C ALA A 100 10.40 -0.23 -0.70
N ALA A 101 10.95 -0.10 0.50
CA ALA A 101 11.06 -1.19 1.47
C ALA A 101 9.68 -1.71 1.91
N ALA A 102 8.73 -0.80 2.20
CA ALA A 102 7.35 -1.13 2.53
C ALA A 102 6.66 -1.91 1.40
N SER A 103 6.82 -1.45 0.16
CA SER A 103 6.28 -2.11 -1.03
C SER A 103 6.86 -3.51 -1.23
N ALA A 104 8.18 -3.67 -1.12
CA ALA A 104 8.85 -4.96 -1.23
C ALA A 104 8.37 -5.95 -0.16
N ARG A 105 8.13 -5.48 1.07
CA ARG A 105 7.64 -6.30 2.17
C ARG A 105 6.17 -6.72 1.99
N LEU A 106 5.34 -5.86 1.41
CA LEU A 106 3.91 -6.13 1.16
C LEU A 106 3.67 -6.99 -0.09
N ALA A 107 4.57 -6.96 -1.08
CA ALA A 107 4.40 -7.65 -2.35
C ALA A 107 4.12 -9.17 -2.25
N PRO A 108 4.80 -9.96 -1.39
CA PRO A 108 4.50 -11.38 -1.22
C PRO A 108 3.08 -11.63 -0.70
N VAL A 109 2.57 -10.77 0.19
CA VAL A 109 1.22 -10.88 0.76
C VAL A 109 0.17 -10.66 -0.32
N THR A 110 0.31 -9.61 -1.12
CA THR A 110 -0.64 -9.33 -2.22
C THR A 110 -0.57 -10.41 -3.32
N ALA A 111 0.61 -10.95 -3.60
CA ALA A 111 0.78 -12.06 -4.52
C ALA A 111 0.09 -13.35 -4.02
N ALA A 112 0.24 -13.68 -2.73
CA ALA A 112 -0.41 -14.83 -2.12
C ALA A 112 -1.94 -14.70 -2.15
N TRP A 113 -2.50 -13.50 -1.91
CA TRP A 113 -3.93 -13.24 -2.04
C TRP A 113 -4.43 -13.50 -3.45
N LYS A 114 -3.77 -12.91 -4.44
CA LYS A 114 -4.13 -13.09 -5.85
C LYS A 114 -4.13 -14.55 -6.27
N THR A 115 -3.12 -15.30 -5.85
CA THR A 115 -3.00 -16.72 -6.16
C THR A 115 -4.07 -17.55 -5.47
N ARG A 116 -4.28 -17.33 -4.16
CA ARG A 116 -5.21 -18.13 -3.34
C ARG A 116 -6.67 -17.95 -3.76
N PHE A 117 -7.06 -16.71 -4.10
CA PHE A 117 -8.45 -16.36 -4.36
C PHE A 117 -8.74 -15.97 -5.81
N ALA A 118 -7.82 -16.29 -6.72
CA ALA A 118 -7.94 -15.96 -8.15
C ALA A 118 -8.29 -14.49 -8.42
N GLN A 119 -7.65 -13.58 -7.66
CA GLN A 119 -7.85 -12.14 -7.78
C GLN A 119 -6.92 -11.55 -8.84
N GLU A 120 -7.42 -10.62 -9.63
CA GLU A 120 -6.63 -9.94 -10.67
C GLU A 120 -5.64 -8.93 -10.06
N SER A 121 -6.07 -8.22 -9.02
CA SER A 121 -5.29 -7.15 -8.41
C SER A 121 -5.60 -6.97 -6.92
N VAL A 122 -4.68 -6.30 -6.23
CA VAL A 122 -4.87 -5.71 -4.90
C VAL A 122 -4.40 -4.26 -5.01
N LEU A 123 -5.29 -3.31 -4.71
CA LEU A 123 -4.90 -1.90 -4.62
C LEU A 123 -3.98 -1.72 -3.42
N THR A 124 -2.84 -1.09 -3.63
CA THR A 124 -1.92 -0.70 -2.55
C THR A 124 -1.64 0.79 -2.61
N VAL A 125 -1.59 1.42 -1.44
CA VAL A 125 -1.29 2.85 -1.28
C VAL A 125 -0.14 2.99 -0.29
N PHE A 126 0.82 3.86 -0.61
CA PHE A 126 1.97 4.15 0.25
C PHE A 126 2.09 5.65 0.47
N ARG A 127 2.25 6.06 1.73
CA ARG A 127 2.46 7.46 2.12
C ARG A 127 3.59 7.56 3.12
N ALA A 128 4.46 8.54 2.94
CA ALA A 128 5.39 8.94 3.99
C ALA A 128 4.63 9.68 5.09
N GLY A 129 5.05 9.50 6.34
CA GLY A 129 4.43 10.15 7.48
C GLY A 129 5.27 10.02 8.75
N CYS A 130 4.69 10.44 9.85
CA CYS A 130 5.27 10.31 11.17
C CYS A 130 4.42 9.39 12.05
N ALA A 131 5.05 8.51 12.81
CA ALA A 131 4.38 7.65 13.77
C ALA A 131 5.06 7.74 15.14
N GLY A 132 4.27 7.77 16.21
CA GLY A 132 4.70 7.72 17.61
C GLY A 132 3.85 6.72 18.38
N PHE A 133 4.38 6.17 19.48
CA PHE A 133 3.73 5.19 20.35
C PHE A 133 3.80 5.66 21.79
#